data_c7075a0f7bdee551a642adf65a6e4901
#
_entry.id   c7075a0f7bdee551a642adf65a6e4901
#
_cell.length_a   1.000
_cell.length_b   1.000
_cell.length_c   1.000
_cell.angle_alpha   90.00
_cell.angle_beta   90.00
_cell.angle_gamma   90.00
#
_symmetry.space_group_name_H-M   'P 1'
#
loop_
_entity.id
_entity.type
_entity.pdbx_description
1 polymer ?
#
loop_
_entity_poly.entity_id
_entity_poly.type
_entity_poly.pdbx_seq_one_letter_code
_entity_poly.pdbx_strand_id
1 'polypeptide(L)'
;MPTSPKLSVVIPVYNEEAVLPTLFSRLYPALDELAISYEIVFINDGSKDRSAALLREQFQRRPEHTRVVLFHANFGQHSAVMAGLAYARGDYVVTLDADLQNPPEEIGKLVTKLDAGYDYVGTIRQQRQDSLWRRTFSRMINKVREWITPVRITDQGCMMRGYSRSVVAALNQTREVNTFIPALASIFAMNPIEVPIAHEERFAGRSKYSMYSLIRLNFDLITGFSVVPLQLFSMTGMIVALFSALAFVALVVRRIFVGSEAEGLFTLFSIVFLLIGVALFGIGLLGEYVGRIYAQVRERPRYIVEAVLEADREGALGERLVERRAAMLSANRGSEKP
;
A
#
# COMPACT_ATOMS: atom_id res chain seq x y z
N MET A 1 -8.83 -34.90 0.29
CA MET A 1 -8.80 -33.48 0.67
C MET A 1 -8.61 -32.71 -0.63
N PRO A 2 -9.41 -31.72 -0.98
CA PRO A 2 -9.07 -30.87 -2.12
C PRO A 2 -7.74 -30.21 -1.80
N THR A 3 -6.73 -30.48 -2.62
CA THR A 3 -5.42 -29.86 -2.51
C THR A 3 -5.59 -28.37 -2.69
N SER A 4 -5.02 -27.54 -1.80
CA SER A 4 -4.99 -26.10 -2.00
C SER A 4 -4.36 -25.80 -3.36
N PRO A 5 -4.83 -24.78 -4.10
CA PRO A 5 -4.23 -24.44 -5.37
C PRO A 5 -2.77 -24.03 -5.16
N LYS A 6 -1.91 -24.29 -6.15
CA LYS A 6 -0.53 -23.84 -6.11
C LYS A 6 -0.44 -22.32 -6.19
N LEU A 7 -1.30 -21.68 -6.99
CA LEU A 7 -1.29 -20.25 -7.27
C LEU A 7 -2.66 -19.61 -6.98
N SER A 8 -2.66 -18.48 -6.27
CA SER A 8 -3.79 -17.54 -6.21
C SER A 8 -3.41 -16.26 -6.93
N VAL A 9 -4.27 -15.80 -7.86
CA VAL A 9 -4.12 -14.50 -8.51
C VAL A 9 -5.14 -13.54 -7.92
N VAL A 10 -4.69 -12.49 -7.25
CA VAL A 10 -5.52 -11.47 -6.58
C VAL A 10 -5.66 -10.25 -7.47
N ILE A 11 -6.88 -9.87 -7.81
CA ILE A 11 -7.19 -8.78 -8.74
C ILE A 11 -8.20 -7.83 -8.10
N PRO A 12 -7.77 -6.63 -7.64
CA PRO A 12 -8.68 -5.57 -7.22
C PRO A 12 -9.39 -4.97 -8.43
N VAL A 13 -10.70 -4.74 -8.32
CA VAL A 13 -11.55 -4.21 -9.39
C VAL A 13 -12.37 -3.03 -8.87
N TYR A 14 -12.28 -1.87 -9.54
CA TYR A 14 -13.11 -0.73 -9.24
C TYR A 14 -13.46 0.07 -10.50
N ASN A 15 -14.71 -0.05 -10.98
CA ASN A 15 -15.22 0.59 -12.19
C ASN A 15 -14.38 0.25 -13.44
N GLU A 16 -14.24 -1.04 -13.74
CA GLU A 16 -13.42 -1.57 -14.84
C GLU A 16 -14.29 -2.36 -15.85
N GLU A 17 -15.58 -2.01 -16.01
CA GLU A 17 -16.50 -2.72 -16.92
C GLU A 17 -16.00 -2.81 -18.36
N ALA A 18 -15.26 -1.80 -18.84
CA ALA A 18 -14.73 -1.75 -20.20
C ALA A 18 -13.55 -2.71 -20.41
N VAL A 19 -12.78 -3.01 -19.36
CA VAL A 19 -11.52 -3.76 -19.43
C VAL A 19 -11.71 -5.23 -19.07
N LEU A 20 -12.63 -5.54 -18.15
CA LEU A 20 -12.85 -6.89 -17.62
C LEU A 20 -13.03 -7.97 -18.70
N PRO A 21 -13.81 -7.77 -19.79
CA PRO A 21 -13.94 -8.79 -20.82
C PRO A 21 -12.61 -9.17 -21.50
N THR A 22 -11.76 -8.15 -21.77
CA THR A 22 -10.43 -8.35 -22.34
C THR A 22 -9.49 -9.00 -21.33
N LEU A 23 -9.56 -8.60 -20.05
CA LEU A 23 -8.80 -9.23 -18.98
C LEU A 23 -9.14 -10.73 -18.89
N PHE A 24 -10.40 -11.11 -18.88
CA PHE A 24 -10.80 -12.51 -18.81
C PHE A 24 -10.27 -13.32 -19.99
N SER A 25 -10.34 -12.77 -21.22
CA SER A 25 -9.88 -13.45 -22.42
C SER A 25 -8.38 -13.67 -22.48
N ARG A 26 -7.57 -12.90 -21.74
CA ARG A 26 -6.10 -13.05 -21.65
C ARG A 26 -5.67 -13.84 -20.42
N LEU A 27 -6.29 -13.57 -19.27
CA LEU A 27 -5.88 -14.11 -17.98
C LEU A 27 -6.06 -15.62 -17.88
N TYR A 28 -7.25 -16.13 -18.21
CA TYR A 28 -7.51 -17.57 -18.07
C TYR A 28 -6.63 -18.41 -18.99
N PRO A 29 -6.45 -18.11 -20.29
CA PRO A 29 -5.54 -18.86 -21.13
C PRO A 29 -4.09 -18.80 -20.63
N ALA A 30 -3.61 -17.62 -20.18
CA ALA A 30 -2.26 -17.48 -19.66
C ALA A 30 -2.01 -18.34 -18.39
N LEU A 31 -3.05 -18.50 -17.54
CA LEU A 31 -2.95 -19.36 -16.36
C LEU A 31 -3.11 -20.84 -16.70
N ASP A 32 -3.99 -21.19 -17.66
CA ASP A 32 -4.16 -22.56 -18.14
C ASP A 32 -2.83 -23.10 -18.76
N GLU A 33 -2.06 -22.26 -19.47
CA GLU A 33 -0.75 -22.59 -20.04
C GLU A 33 0.31 -22.92 -18.99
N LEU A 34 0.19 -22.42 -17.76
CA LEU A 34 1.16 -22.74 -16.69
C LEU A 34 1.08 -24.20 -16.21
N ALA A 35 0.01 -24.93 -16.56
CA ALA A 35 -0.23 -26.33 -16.20
C ALA A 35 -0.09 -26.61 -14.67
N ILE A 36 -0.46 -25.63 -13.83
CA ILE A 36 -0.51 -25.71 -12.36
C ILE A 36 -1.93 -25.47 -11.88
N SER A 37 -2.26 -25.97 -10.69
CA SER A 37 -3.53 -25.66 -10.04
C SER A 37 -3.57 -24.19 -9.62
N TYR A 38 -4.64 -23.47 -9.98
CA TYR A 38 -4.77 -22.05 -9.65
C TYR A 38 -6.21 -21.66 -9.26
N GLU A 39 -6.31 -20.54 -8.57
CA GLU A 39 -7.54 -19.79 -8.36
C GLU A 39 -7.32 -18.31 -8.68
N ILE A 40 -8.40 -17.63 -9.06
CA ILE A 40 -8.41 -16.17 -9.25
C ILE A 40 -9.38 -15.58 -8.22
N VAL A 41 -8.89 -14.63 -7.43
CA VAL A 41 -9.66 -13.95 -6.40
C VAL A 41 -9.87 -12.51 -6.84
N PHE A 42 -11.05 -12.22 -7.41
CA PHE A 42 -11.46 -10.87 -7.76
C PHE A 42 -12.05 -10.17 -6.54
N ILE A 43 -11.59 -8.95 -6.27
CA ILE A 43 -12.11 -8.12 -5.19
C ILE A 43 -12.80 -6.91 -5.79
N ASN A 44 -14.13 -6.91 -5.81
CA ASN A 44 -14.90 -5.75 -6.24
C ASN A 44 -14.95 -4.71 -5.11
N ASP A 45 -14.23 -3.61 -5.28
CA ASP A 45 -14.11 -2.53 -4.31
C ASP A 45 -15.29 -1.54 -4.42
N GLY A 46 -16.52 -2.05 -4.35
CA GLY A 46 -17.73 -1.23 -4.36
C GLY A 46 -17.95 -0.50 -5.69
N SER A 47 -17.71 -1.14 -6.83
CA SER A 47 -17.95 -0.57 -8.16
C SER A 47 -19.40 -0.11 -8.35
N LYS A 48 -19.55 1.00 -9.07
CA LYS A 48 -20.88 1.60 -9.39
C LYS A 48 -21.34 1.31 -10.80
N ASP A 49 -20.48 0.73 -11.63
CA ASP A 49 -20.72 0.31 -12.99
C ASP A 49 -21.10 -1.19 -13.06
N ARG A 50 -21.06 -1.78 -14.25
CA ARG A 50 -21.39 -3.20 -14.47
C ARG A 50 -20.30 -4.18 -14.02
N SER A 51 -19.18 -3.72 -13.43
CA SER A 51 -18.06 -4.58 -13.01
C SER A 51 -18.53 -5.74 -12.11
N ALA A 52 -19.37 -5.46 -11.12
CA ALA A 52 -19.90 -6.49 -10.21
C ALA A 52 -20.73 -7.55 -10.96
N ALA A 53 -21.54 -7.15 -11.94
CA ALA A 53 -22.34 -8.07 -12.74
C ALA A 53 -21.43 -8.95 -13.61
N LEU A 54 -20.44 -8.37 -14.29
CA LEU A 54 -19.46 -9.11 -15.11
C LEU A 54 -18.67 -10.13 -14.30
N LEU A 55 -18.29 -9.80 -13.07
CA LEU A 55 -17.60 -10.73 -12.16
C LEU A 55 -18.51 -11.90 -11.75
N ARG A 56 -19.81 -11.65 -11.49
CA ARG A 56 -20.79 -12.70 -11.21
C ARG A 56 -20.98 -13.64 -12.41
N GLU A 57 -21.10 -13.07 -13.62
CA GLU A 57 -21.19 -13.86 -14.86
C GLU A 57 -19.92 -14.70 -15.08
N GLN A 58 -18.74 -14.14 -14.84
CA GLN A 58 -17.48 -14.87 -14.98
C GLN A 58 -17.35 -15.99 -13.94
N PHE A 59 -17.78 -15.75 -12.71
CA PHE A 59 -17.86 -16.80 -11.68
C PHE A 59 -18.77 -17.96 -12.12
N GLN A 60 -19.94 -17.68 -12.72
CA GLN A 60 -20.84 -18.72 -13.24
C GLN A 60 -20.23 -19.54 -14.38
N ARG A 61 -19.35 -18.92 -15.19
CA ARG A 61 -18.68 -19.60 -16.33
C ARG A 61 -17.54 -20.52 -15.89
N ARG A 62 -16.78 -20.13 -14.84
CA ARG A 62 -15.61 -20.85 -14.35
C ARG A 62 -15.57 -20.90 -12.82
N PRO A 63 -16.55 -21.49 -12.16
CA PRO A 63 -16.68 -21.46 -10.70
C PRO A 63 -15.53 -22.16 -9.97
N GLU A 64 -14.91 -23.17 -10.60
CA GLU A 64 -13.80 -23.95 -10.07
C GLU A 64 -12.51 -23.15 -9.91
N HIS A 65 -12.32 -22.12 -10.75
CA HIS A 65 -11.12 -21.27 -10.75
C HIS A 65 -11.38 -19.86 -10.24
N THR A 66 -12.63 -19.45 -10.08
CA THR A 66 -12.99 -18.07 -9.79
C THR A 66 -13.61 -17.93 -8.42
N ARG A 67 -13.11 -16.97 -7.66
CA ARG A 67 -13.74 -16.48 -6.42
C ARG A 67 -13.95 -14.99 -6.56
N VAL A 68 -15.09 -14.48 -6.08
CA VAL A 68 -15.39 -13.04 -6.09
C VAL A 68 -15.75 -12.59 -4.70
N VAL A 69 -15.05 -11.56 -4.20
CA VAL A 69 -15.36 -10.88 -2.96
C VAL A 69 -15.94 -9.51 -3.28
N LEU A 70 -17.14 -9.25 -2.83
CA LEU A 70 -17.85 -7.99 -3.07
C LEU A 70 -17.80 -7.13 -1.80
N PHE A 71 -17.30 -5.91 -1.94
CA PHE A 71 -17.33 -4.93 -0.86
C PHE A 71 -18.61 -4.12 -0.89
N HIS A 72 -19.07 -3.74 0.30
CA HIS A 72 -20.25 -2.89 0.46
C HIS A 72 -20.06 -1.46 -0.10
N ALA A 73 -18.83 -0.95 -0.11
CA ALA A 73 -18.48 0.39 -0.59
C ALA A 73 -17.02 0.39 -1.06
N ASN A 74 -16.56 1.51 -1.65
CA ASN A 74 -15.16 1.68 -1.99
C ASN A 74 -14.31 1.94 -0.73
N PHE A 75 -13.32 1.08 -0.50
CA PHE A 75 -12.35 1.16 0.60
C PHE A 75 -10.93 1.40 0.10
N GLY A 76 -10.73 1.47 -1.21
CA GLY A 76 -9.46 1.73 -1.88
C GLY A 76 -8.66 0.46 -2.21
N GLN A 77 -7.81 0.58 -3.25
CA GLN A 77 -7.05 -0.52 -3.84
C GLN A 77 -6.25 -1.33 -2.81
N HIS A 78 -5.59 -0.68 -1.85
CA HIS A 78 -4.82 -1.38 -0.82
C HIS A 78 -5.70 -2.27 0.06
N SER A 79 -6.89 -1.81 0.44
CA SER A 79 -7.85 -2.60 1.20
C SER A 79 -8.34 -3.81 0.40
N ALA A 80 -8.59 -3.62 -0.91
CA ALA A 80 -8.98 -4.69 -1.82
C ALA A 80 -7.87 -5.74 -1.96
N VAL A 81 -6.61 -5.32 -2.15
CA VAL A 81 -5.47 -6.25 -2.20
C VAL A 81 -5.32 -7.02 -0.88
N MET A 82 -5.40 -6.35 0.29
CA MET A 82 -5.33 -7.03 1.58
C MET A 82 -6.45 -8.04 1.78
N ALA A 83 -7.67 -7.73 1.35
CA ALA A 83 -8.76 -8.70 1.34
C ALA A 83 -8.42 -9.90 0.44
N GLY A 84 -7.93 -9.64 -0.77
CA GLY A 84 -7.52 -10.70 -1.69
C GLY A 84 -6.46 -11.62 -1.09
N LEU A 85 -5.45 -11.07 -0.41
CA LEU A 85 -4.44 -11.84 0.31
C LEU A 85 -5.05 -12.69 1.45
N ALA A 86 -6.07 -12.16 2.14
CA ALA A 86 -6.76 -12.90 3.22
C ALA A 86 -7.64 -14.04 2.68
N TYR A 87 -8.23 -13.86 1.49
CA TYR A 87 -9.07 -14.89 0.85
C TYR A 87 -8.28 -15.87 -0.02
N ALA A 88 -7.03 -15.57 -0.39
CA ALA A 88 -6.16 -16.43 -1.18
C ALA A 88 -5.81 -17.73 -0.43
N ARG A 89 -5.89 -18.88 -1.14
CA ARG A 89 -5.63 -20.23 -0.59
C ARG A 89 -4.35 -20.87 -1.14
N GLY A 90 -3.78 -20.29 -2.21
CA GLY A 90 -2.60 -20.82 -2.89
C GLY A 90 -1.32 -20.77 -2.07
N ASP A 91 -0.38 -21.66 -2.39
CA ASP A 91 0.97 -21.64 -1.83
C ASP A 91 1.72 -20.36 -2.26
N TYR A 92 1.45 -19.90 -3.47
CA TYR A 92 1.90 -18.64 -4.02
C TYR A 92 0.72 -17.71 -4.27
N VAL A 93 0.94 -16.43 -4.04
CA VAL A 93 -0.05 -15.39 -4.36
C VAL A 93 0.58 -14.37 -5.29
N VAL A 94 -0.09 -14.07 -6.40
CA VAL A 94 0.30 -13.00 -7.32
C VAL A 94 -0.77 -11.93 -7.32
N THR A 95 -0.39 -10.67 -7.12
CA THR A 95 -1.29 -9.53 -7.30
C THR A 95 -1.18 -9.01 -8.73
N LEU A 96 -2.30 -8.62 -9.33
CA LEU A 96 -2.39 -8.07 -10.68
C LEU A 96 -3.45 -6.97 -10.74
N ASP A 97 -3.13 -5.83 -11.36
CA ASP A 97 -4.12 -4.78 -11.64
C ASP A 97 -5.04 -5.19 -12.79
N ALA A 98 -6.32 -4.79 -12.70
CA ALA A 98 -7.31 -5.12 -13.75
C ALA A 98 -7.12 -4.34 -15.06
N ASP A 99 -6.31 -3.29 -15.08
CA ASP A 99 -6.18 -2.32 -16.20
C ASP A 99 -5.31 -2.78 -17.38
N LEU A 100 -4.82 -4.02 -17.34
CA LEU A 100 -3.97 -4.66 -18.37
C LEU A 100 -2.63 -3.95 -18.65
N GLN A 101 -2.20 -3.00 -17.81
CA GLN A 101 -0.86 -2.40 -17.95
C GLN A 101 0.25 -3.43 -17.73
N ASN A 102 0.00 -4.44 -16.91
CA ASN A 102 0.88 -5.57 -16.69
C ASN A 102 0.23 -6.81 -17.34
N PRO A 103 0.84 -7.37 -18.41
CA PRO A 103 0.28 -8.52 -19.11
C PRO A 103 0.14 -9.74 -18.18
N PRO A 104 -1.02 -10.42 -18.16
CA PRO A 104 -1.22 -11.65 -17.38
C PRO A 104 -0.21 -12.76 -17.73
N GLU A 105 0.29 -12.76 -18.95
CA GLU A 105 1.27 -13.71 -19.49
C GLU A 105 2.62 -13.63 -18.74
N GLU A 106 2.90 -12.52 -18.07
CA GLU A 106 4.11 -12.35 -17.25
C GLU A 106 4.04 -13.07 -15.89
N ILE A 107 2.86 -13.57 -15.48
CA ILE A 107 2.66 -14.27 -14.18
C ILE A 107 3.60 -15.48 -14.08
N GLY A 108 3.84 -16.21 -15.19
CA GLY A 108 4.73 -17.37 -15.21
C GLY A 108 6.16 -17.06 -14.76
N LYS A 109 6.67 -15.85 -15.04
CA LYS A 109 7.99 -15.42 -14.59
C LYS A 109 8.08 -15.32 -13.06
N LEU A 110 7.00 -14.83 -12.43
CA LEU A 110 6.92 -14.70 -10.97
C LEU A 110 6.84 -16.08 -10.31
N VAL A 111 6.00 -16.96 -10.85
CA VAL A 111 5.87 -18.35 -10.37
C VAL A 111 7.20 -19.08 -10.43
N THR A 112 7.93 -18.97 -11.55
CA THR A 112 9.27 -19.58 -11.71
C THR A 112 10.25 -19.12 -10.63
N LYS A 113 10.20 -17.85 -10.22
CA LYS A 113 11.06 -17.33 -9.16
C LYS A 113 10.63 -17.82 -7.78
N LEU A 114 9.32 -17.88 -7.51
CA LEU A 114 8.78 -18.46 -6.27
C LEU A 114 9.16 -19.96 -6.15
N ASP A 115 9.07 -20.71 -7.25
CA ASP A 115 9.52 -22.11 -7.30
C ASP A 115 11.03 -22.25 -7.05
N ALA A 116 11.84 -21.26 -7.43
CA ALA A 116 13.28 -21.21 -7.16
C ALA A 116 13.63 -20.84 -5.70
N GLY A 117 12.61 -20.66 -4.82
CA GLY A 117 12.81 -20.39 -3.39
C GLY A 117 12.87 -18.91 -3.00
N TYR A 118 12.57 -18.00 -3.92
CA TYR A 118 12.34 -16.61 -3.55
C TYR A 118 10.96 -16.48 -2.87
N ASP A 119 10.87 -15.68 -1.82
CA ASP A 119 9.64 -15.54 -1.04
C ASP A 119 8.85 -14.26 -1.35
N TYR A 120 9.51 -13.29 -2.01
CA TYR A 120 8.91 -12.09 -2.56
C TYR A 120 9.51 -11.77 -3.92
N VAL A 121 8.66 -11.60 -4.92
CA VAL A 121 9.05 -11.25 -6.28
C VAL A 121 8.44 -9.89 -6.64
N GLY A 122 9.26 -8.84 -6.54
CA GLY A 122 8.93 -7.52 -7.05
C GLY A 122 9.05 -7.47 -8.57
N THR A 123 8.40 -6.51 -9.21
CA THR A 123 8.52 -6.33 -10.67
C THR A 123 8.99 -4.92 -11.02
N ILE A 124 9.79 -4.83 -12.10
CA ILE A 124 10.30 -3.59 -12.65
C ILE A 124 9.80 -3.48 -14.09
N ARG A 125 9.13 -2.37 -14.40
CA ARG A 125 8.65 -2.10 -15.76
C ARG A 125 9.83 -1.84 -16.70
N GLN A 126 9.93 -2.62 -17.77
CA GLN A 126 10.83 -2.35 -18.89
C GLN A 126 10.29 -1.13 -19.65
N GLN A 127 11.13 -0.22 -20.12
CA GLN A 127 10.77 0.95 -20.92
C GLN A 127 10.00 2.08 -20.20
N ARG A 128 10.56 2.60 -19.13
CA ARG A 128 10.08 3.86 -18.55
C ARG A 128 10.54 5.05 -19.41
N GLN A 129 9.65 5.65 -20.20
CA GLN A 129 9.90 6.89 -20.94
C GLN A 129 9.77 8.11 -20.00
N ASP A 130 10.61 8.18 -18.98
CA ASP A 130 10.64 9.36 -18.10
C ASP A 130 11.65 10.38 -18.61
N SER A 131 11.31 11.68 -18.55
CA SER A 131 12.25 12.77 -18.84
C SER A 131 13.49 12.68 -17.93
N LEU A 132 14.67 13.12 -18.41
CA LEU A 132 15.94 13.06 -17.67
C LEU A 132 15.83 13.71 -16.27
N TRP A 133 15.11 14.81 -16.14
CA TRP A 133 14.84 15.50 -14.88
C TRP A 133 14.07 14.63 -13.88
N ARG A 134 13.00 14.00 -14.34
CA ARG A 134 12.14 13.13 -13.53
C ARG A 134 12.90 11.89 -13.06
N ARG A 135 13.77 11.35 -13.91
CA ARG A 135 14.64 10.21 -13.60
C ARG A 135 15.70 10.55 -12.54
N THR A 136 16.32 11.74 -12.61
CA THR A 136 17.34 12.16 -11.64
C THR A 136 16.72 12.49 -10.29
N PHE A 137 15.60 13.20 -10.27
CA PHE A 137 14.86 13.52 -9.05
C PHE A 137 14.33 12.26 -8.36
N SER A 138 13.75 11.33 -9.12
CA SER A 138 13.29 10.04 -8.58
C SER A 138 14.43 9.21 -7.99
N ARG A 139 15.61 9.20 -8.63
CA ARG A 139 16.80 8.50 -8.07
C ARG A 139 17.28 9.12 -6.76
N MET A 140 17.30 10.44 -6.66
CA MET A 140 17.70 11.13 -5.43
C MET A 140 16.74 10.81 -4.28
N ILE A 141 15.43 10.91 -4.52
CA ILE A 141 14.41 10.59 -3.51
C ILE A 141 14.49 9.12 -3.10
N ASN A 142 14.65 8.20 -4.05
CA ASN A 142 14.79 6.78 -3.74
C ASN A 142 16.02 6.52 -2.87
N LYS A 143 17.17 7.14 -3.17
CA LYS A 143 18.38 7.02 -2.36
C LYS A 143 18.21 7.53 -0.94
N VAL A 144 17.53 8.67 -0.76
CA VAL A 144 17.19 9.21 0.57
C VAL A 144 16.28 8.25 1.32
N ARG A 145 15.25 7.72 0.66
CA ARG A 145 14.35 6.73 1.26
C ARG A 145 15.09 5.46 1.67
N GLU A 146 15.92 4.88 0.79
CA GLU A 146 16.70 3.67 1.09
C GLU A 146 17.69 3.86 2.25
N TRP A 147 18.15 5.09 2.45
CA TRP A 147 18.96 5.44 3.61
C TRP A 147 18.17 5.56 4.91
N ILE A 148 16.94 6.09 4.83
CA ILE A 148 16.07 6.37 5.98
C ILE A 148 15.21 5.16 6.36
N THR A 149 14.86 4.30 5.40
CA THR A 149 13.93 3.16 5.59
C THR A 149 14.57 1.85 5.16
N PRO A 150 14.17 0.70 5.74
CA PRO A 150 14.63 -0.62 5.28
C PRO A 150 14.02 -1.03 3.91
N VAL A 151 13.17 -0.20 3.31
CA VAL A 151 12.41 -0.52 2.10
C VAL A 151 13.28 -0.37 0.85
N ARG A 152 13.58 -1.50 0.20
CA ARG A 152 14.33 -1.56 -1.05
C ARG A 152 13.42 -1.99 -2.19
N ILE A 153 12.77 -1.04 -2.86
CA ILE A 153 11.88 -1.28 -4.00
C ILE A 153 12.24 -0.31 -5.10
N THR A 154 12.58 -0.83 -6.28
CA THR A 154 12.99 -0.03 -7.44
C THR A 154 11.78 0.60 -8.13
N ASP A 155 10.72 -0.15 -8.39
CA ASP A 155 9.47 0.35 -9.00
C ASP A 155 8.30 0.24 -8.03
N GLN A 156 7.91 1.37 -7.45
CA GLN A 156 6.79 1.47 -6.52
C GLN A 156 5.42 1.45 -7.21
N GLY A 157 5.39 1.81 -8.48
CA GLY A 157 4.13 1.94 -9.23
C GLY A 157 3.67 0.64 -9.87
N CYS A 158 4.46 -0.44 -9.84
CA CYS A 158 4.05 -1.72 -10.36
C CYS A 158 3.40 -2.55 -9.25
N MET A 159 2.14 -2.93 -9.44
CA MET A 159 1.38 -3.72 -8.47
C MET A 159 1.38 -5.22 -8.77
N MET A 160 1.91 -5.65 -9.93
CA MET A 160 2.13 -7.06 -10.20
C MET A 160 3.28 -7.57 -9.34
N ARG A 161 2.99 -8.43 -8.38
CA ARG A 161 3.98 -8.93 -7.41
C ARG A 161 3.65 -10.34 -6.99
N GLY A 162 4.71 -11.14 -6.74
CA GLY A 162 4.58 -12.51 -6.25
C GLY A 162 4.96 -12.62 -4.78
N TYR A 163 4.21 -13.43 -4.04
CA TYR A 163 4.40 -13.64 -2.61
C TYR A 163 4.32 -15.13 -2.30
N SER A 164 5.21 -15.62 -1.44
CA SER A 164 5.07 -16.93 -0.83
C SER A 164 3.98 -16.93 0.25
N ARG A 165 3.48 -18.09 0.62
CA ARG A 165 2.49 -18.24 1.68
C ARG A 165 2.93 -17.66 3.02
N SER A 166 4.23 -17.76 3.35
CA SER A 166 4.80 -17.21 4.59
C SER A 166 4.71 -15.68 4.62
N VAL A 167 5.06 -15.01 3.53
CA VAL A 167 4.95 -13.54 3.41
C VAL A 167 3.49 -13.09 3.46
N VAL A 168 2.57 -13.82 2.79
CA VAL A 168 1.14 -13.53 2.86
C VAL A 168 0.61 -13.69 4.29
N ALA A 169 1.02 -14.74 5.01
CA ALA A 169 0.63 -14.94 6.40
C ALA A 169 1.12 -13.80 7.30
N ALA A 170 2.35 -13.33 7.12
CA ALA A 170 2.89 -12.17 7.84
C ALA A 170 2.12 -10.88 7.52
N LEU A 171 1.82 -10.62 6.24
CA LEU A 171 1.02 -9.47 5.81
C LEU A 171 -0.38 -9.49 6.44
N ASN A 172 -1.04 -10.64 6.49
CA ASN A 172 -2.38 -10.78 7.07
C ASN A 172 -2.40 -10.57 8.60
N GLN A 173 -1.27 -10.75 9.29
CA GLN A 173 -1.15 -10.46 10.72
C GLN A 173 -0.95 -8.98 11.02
N THR A 174 -0.56 -8.16 10.04
CA THR A 174 -0.36 -6.72 10.27
C THR A 174 -1.68 -6.01 10.50
N ARG A 175 -1.70 -5.12 11.50
CA ARG A 175 -2.86 -4.27 11.81
C ARG A 175 -2.73 -2.84 11.25
N GLU A 176 -1.68 -2.56 10.51
CA GLU A 176 -1.44 -1.21 9.98
C GLU A 176 -2.51 -0.80 8.97
N VAL A 177 -3.12 0.37 9.17
CA VAL A 177 -4.29 0.83 8.39
C VAL A 177 -3.87 1.47 7.06
N ASN A 178 -2.75 2.20 7.03
CA ASN A 178 -2.24 2.91 5.85
C ASN A 178 -0.94 2.29 5.36
N THR A 179 -1.00 1.05 4.92
CA THR A 179 0.20 0.30 4.60
C THR A 179 0.45 0.25 3.11
N PHE A 180 1.66 0.59 2.70
CA PHE A 180 2.15 0.28 1.36
C PHE A 180 2.58 -1.19 1.31
N ILE A 181 1.67 -2.07 0.85
CA ILE A 181 1.83 -3.53 0.86
C ILE A 181 3.18 -3.99 0.29
N PRO A 182 3.68 -3.44 -0.86
CA PRO A 182 4.97 -3.83 -1.39
C PRO A 182 6.14 -3.59 -0.43
N ALA A 183 6.08 -2.49 0.34
CA ALA A 183 7.12 -2.19 1.32
C ALA A 183 7.12 -3.17 2.49
N LEU A 184 5.94 -3.46 3.06
CA LEU A 184 5.82 -4.47 4.11
C LEU A 184 6.27 -5.85 3.63
N ALA A 185 5.84 -6.25 2.45
CA ALA A 185 6.24 -7.53 1.88
C ALA A 185 7.77 -7.64 1.74
N SER A 186 8.43 -6.56 1.28
CA SER A 186 9.90 -6.54 1.15
C SER A 186 10.62 -6.59 2.51
N ILE A 187 10.00 -6.10 3.58
CA ILE A 187 10.54 -6.17 4.95
C ILE A 187 10.37 -7.56 5.54
N PHE A 188 9.24 -8.22 5.27
CA PHE A 188 8.95 -9.57 5.78
C PHE A 188 9.64 -10.68 4.98
N ALA A 189 10.06 -10.38 3.76
CA ALA A 189 10.75 -11.33 2.90
C ALA A 189 12.17 -11.61 3.41
N MET A 190 12.53 -12.88 3.44
CA MET A 190 13.90 -13.33 3.74
C MET A 190 14.76 -13.41 2.49
N ASN A 191 14.14 -13.69 1.33
CA ASN A 191 14.81 -13.85 0.04
C ASN A 191 14.07 -13.11 -1.08
N PRO A 192 14.05 -11.74 -1.07
CA PRO A 192 13.35 -10.96 -2.08
C PRO A 192 14.16 -10.88 -3.38
N ILE A 193 13.45 -10.80 -4.53
CA ILE A 193 14.01 -10.52 -5.85
C ILE A 193 13.12 -9.54 -6.62
N GLU A 194 13.71 -8.80 -7.56
CA GLU A 194 12.95 -8.01 -8.53
C GLU A 194 13.22 -8.54 -9.96
N VAL A 195 12.16 -8.69 -10.76
CA VAL A 195 12.24 -9.18 -12.13
C VAL A 195 11.71 -8.15 -13.12
N PRO A 196 12.33 -7.99 -14.28
CA PRO A 196 11.81 -7.12 -15.33
C PRO A 196 10.61 -7.78 -16.01
N ILE A 197 9.51 -7.01 -16.17
CA ILE A 197 8.31 -7.42 -16.88
C ILE A 197 7.98 -6.46 -18.02
N ALA A 198 7.24 -6.95 -19.02
CA ALA A 198 6.65 -6.11 -20.05
C ALA A 198 5.63 -5.15 -19.43
N HIS A 199 5.47 -3.98 -20.04
CA HIS A 199 4.49 -2.98 -19.63
C HIS A 199 3.77 -2.45 -20.87
N GLU A 200 2.46 -2.58 -20.88
CA GLU A 200 1.59 -2.11 -21.96
C GLU A 200 0.99 -0.74 -21.60
N GLU A 201 0.58 0.01 -22.62
CA GLU A 201 -0.19 1.23 -22.39
C GLU A 201 -1.57 0.86 -21.83
N ARG A 202 -2.09 1.71 -20.95
CA ARG A 202 -3.41 1.50 -20.35
C ARG A 202 -4.47 1.40 -21.42
N PHE A 203 -5.27 0.34 -21.37
CA PHE A 203 -6.33 0.07 -22.36
C PHE A 203 -7.41 1.17 -22.37
N ALA A 204 -7.72 1.77 -21.20
CA ALA A 204 -8.66 2.88 -21.06
C ALA A 204 -8.30 3.81 -19.88
N GLY A 205 -8.50 5.12 -20.06
CA GLY A 205 -8.33 6.13 -19.00
C GLY A 205 -7.03 6.94 -19.05
N ARG A 206 -6.97 8.07 -18.31
CA ARG A 206 -5.78 8.92 -18.19
C ARG A 206 -5.05 8.67 -16.87
N SER A 207 -3.72 8.65 -16.90
CA SER A 207 -2.89 8.59 -15.68
C SER A 207 -3.17 9.80 -14.80
N LYS A 208 -3.55 9.58 -13.53
CA LYS A 208 -3.86 10.63 -12.53
C LYS A 208 -2.66 11.00 -11.65
N TYR A 209 -1.46 10.48 -11.90
CA TYR A 209 -0.32 10.74 -11.03
C TYR A 209 0.33 12.09 -11.35
N SER A 210 0.08 13.08 -10.51
CA SER A 210 0.76 14.37 -10.52
C SER A 210 2.09 14.28 -9.78
N MET A 211 3.01 15.25 -9.99
CA MET A 211 4.25 15.39 -9.24
C MET A 211 3.98 15.47 -7.72
N TYR A 212 2.90 16.15 -7.32
CA TYR A 212 2.46 16.24 -5.94
C TYR A 212 2.14 14.87 -5.33
N SER A 213 1.45 13.98 -6.06
CA SER A 213 1.15 12.63 -5.57
C SER A 213 2.40 11.78 -5.36
N LEU A 214 3.44 11.96 -6.18
CA LEU A 214 4.72 11.26 -5.99
C LEU A 214 5.47 11.76 -4.75
N ILE A 215 5.50 13.07 -4.52
CA ILE A 215 6.10 13.65 -3.29
C ILE A 215 5.37 13.16 -2.07
N ARG A 216 4.03 13.22 -2.07
CA ARG A 216 3.19 12.75 -0.98
C ARG A 216 3.42 11.27 -0.69
N LEU A 217 3.44 10.41 -1.73
CA LEU A 217 3.70 8.98 -1.56
C LEU A 217 5.05 8.72 -0.88
N ASN A 218 6.11 9.42 -1.29
CA ASN A 218 7.42 9.25 -0.67
C ASN A 218 7.44 9.78 0.78
N PHE A 219 6.76 10.90 1.06
CA PHE A 219 6.61 11.40 2.42
C PHE A 219 5.87 10.40 3.31
N ASP A 220 4.76 9.83 2.81
CA ASP A 220 3.98 8.79 3.48
C ASP A 220 4.81 7.54 3.76
N LEU A 221 5.65 7.12 2.80
CA LEU A 221 6.57 5.99 2.99
C LEU A 221 7.62 6.28 4.06
N ILE A 222 8.27 7.45 4.01
CA ILE A 222 9.31 7.83 4.97
C ILE A 222 8.72 7.91 6.39
N THR A 223 7.61 8.61 6.57
CA THR A 223 6.99 8.79 7.89
C THR A 223 6.22 7.55 8.38
N GLY A 224 5.81 6.67 7.46
CA GLY A 224 5.16 5.41 7.80
C GLY A 224 6.11 4.31 8.27
N PHE A 225 7.33 4.28 7.72
CA PHE A 225 8.30 3.21 7.99
C PHE A 225 9.53 3.67 8.79
N SER A 226 9.63 4.93 9.17
CA SER A 226 10.79 5.45 9.88
C SER A 226 10.43 6.60 10.81
N VAL A 227 11.03 6.62 11.98
CA VAL A 227 11.01 7.74 12.93
C VAL A 227 12.20 8.70 12.76
N VAL A 228 13.10 8.42 11.80
CA VAL A 228 14.30 9.22 11.54
C VAL A 228 13.99 10.71 11.29
N PRO A 229 12.92 11.10 10.52
CA PRO A 229 12.59 12.52 10.36
C PRO A 229 12.32 13.22 11.69
N LEU A 230 11.61 12.56 12.61
CA LEU A 230 11.31 13.08 13.93
C LEU A 230 12.57 13.18 14.80
N GLN A 231 13.44 12.16 14.74
CA GLN A 231 14.72 12.15 15.45
C GLN A 231 15.65 13.27 14.96
N LEU A 232 15.80 13.44 13.64
CA LEU A 232 16.60 14.51 13.05
C LEU A 232 16.07 15.88 13.44
N PHE A 233 14.75 16.06 13.44
CA PHE A 233 14.13 17.28 13.90
C PHE A 233 14.43 17.55 15.38
N SER A 234 14.29 16.55 16.25
CA SER A 234 14.60 16.66 17.68
C SER A 234 16.07 16.98 17.94
N MET A 235 16.99 16.32 17.22
CA MET A 235 18.44 16.61 17.32
C MET A 235 18.75 18.03 16.87
N THR A 236 18.18 18.47 15.74
CA THR A 236 18.36 19.85 15.24
C THR A 236 17.82 20.85 16.26
N GLY A 237 16.62 20.61 16.81
CA GLY A 237 16.04 21.43 17.87
C GLY A 237 16.93 21.52 19.12
N MET A 238 17.53 20.42 19.53
CA MET A 238 18.45 20.37 20.66
C MET A 238 19.74 21.21 20.40
N ILE A 239 20.31 21.11 19.20
CA ILE A 239 21.46 21.90 18.77
C ILE A 239 21.11 23.39 18.77
N VAL A 240 19.97 23.76 18.17
CA VAL A 240 19.49 25.15 18.15
C VAL A 240 19.26 25.67 19.56
N ALA A 241 18.66 24.88 20.46
CA ALA A 241 18.45 25.26 21.85
C ALA A 241 19.77 25.51 22.59
N LEU A 242 20.78 24.66 22.37
CA LEU A 242 22.11 24.82 22.97
C LEU A 242 22.76 26.12 22.49
N PHE A 243 22.78 26.38 21.17
CA PHE A 243 23.33 27.62 20.63
C PHE A 243 22.55 28.86 21.09
N SER A 244 21.25 28.79 21.19
CA SER A 244 20.41 29.88 21.72
C SER A 244 20.70 30.17 23.18
N ALA A 245 20.89 29.12 23.99
CA ALA A 245 21.28 29.29 25.40
C ALA A 245 22.67 29.96 25.54
N LEU A 246 23.64 29.52 24.74
CA LEU A 246 24.99 30.13 24.73
C LEU A 246 24.94 31.61 24.27
N ALA A 247 24.16 31.89 23.20
CA ALA A 247 23.96 33.24 22.71
C ALA A 247 23.27 34.14 23.76
N PHE A 248 22.24 33.57 24.44
CA PHE A 248 21.56 34.30 25.55
C PHE A 248 22.55 34.69 26.66
N VAL A 249 23.35 33.74 27.13
CA VAL A 249 24.38 34.02 28.16
C VAL A 249 25.37 35.09 27.68
N ALA A 250 25.86 34.98 26.42
CA ALA A 250 26.78 35.97 25.85
C ALA A 250 26.17 37.38 25.78
N LEU A 251 24.87 37.47 25.36
CA LEU A 251 24.16 38.76 25.32
C LEU A 251 23.91 39.34 26.71
N VAL A 252 23.61 38.54 27.72
CA VAL A 252 23.48 38.99 29.11
C VAL A 252 24.82 39.53 29.65
N VAL A 253 25.90 38.80 29.43
CA VAL A 253 27.26 39.25 29.82
C VAL A 253 27.62 40.57 29.10
N ARG A 254 27.43 40.64 27.81
CA ARG A 254 27.67 41.88 27.03
C ARG A 254 26.85 43.05 27.55
N ARG A 255 25.55 42.85 27.85
CA ARG A 255 24.69 43.90 28.39
C ARG A 255 25.20 44.45 29.73
N ILE A 256 25.72 43.60 30.58
CA ILE A 256 26.28 43.99 31.89
C ILE A 256 27.53 44.83 31.72
N PHE A 257 28.43 44.49 30.77
CA PHE A 257 29.75 45.13 30.62
C PHE A 257 29.79 46.26 29.58
N VAL A 258 28.92 46.26 28.54
CA VAL A 258 28.98 47.18 27.38
C VAL A 258 27.80 48.12 27.32
N GLY A 259 26.65 47.79 27.95
CA GLY A 259 25.43 48.60 27.91
C GLY A 259 24.44 48.18 26.82
N SER A 260 23.34 48.97 26.65
CA SER A 260 22.25 48.64 25.75
C SER A 260 22.44 49.17 24.31
N GLU A 261 22.24 48.34 23.30
CA GLU A 261 22.14 48.76 21.89
C GLU A 261 20.66 48.83 21.46
N ALA A 262 20.26 49.96 20.81
CA ALA A 262 18.88 50.15 20.34
C ALA A 262 18.64 49.61 18.91
N GLU A 263 19.69 49.27 18.13
CA GLU A 263 19.57 48.93 16.71
C GLU A 263 19.28 47.46 16.39
N GLY A 264 19.23 46.57 17.37
CA GLY A 264 19.07 45.13 17.17
C GLY A 264 17.61 44.63 16.98
N LEU A 265 16.61 45.50 16.98
CA LEU A 265 15.18 45.10 17.03
C LEU A 265 14.78 44.29 15.81
N PHE A 266 15.15 44.67 14.58
CA PHE A 266 14.82 43.94 13.37
C PHE A 266 15.51 42.58 13.31
N THR A 267 16.74 42.50 13.72
CA THR A 267 17.49 41.23 13.83
C THR A 267 16.85 40.30 14.84
N LEU A 268 16.41 40.84 15.99
CA LEU A 268 15.68 40.06 17.00
C LEU A 268 14.39 39.47 16.45
N PHE A 269 13.55 40.30 15.80
CA PHE A 269 12.30 39.80 15.19
C PHE A 269 12.55 38.76 14.12
N SER A 270 13.58 38.94 13.26
CA SER A 270 13.93 37.96 12.23
C SER A 270 14.30 36.61 12.82
N ILE A 271 15.09 36.59 13.89
CA ILE A 271 15.47 35.35 14.60
C ILE A 271 14.24 34.73 15.26
N VAL A 272 13.39 35.51 15.92
CA VAL A 272 12.19 35.02 16.58
C VAL A 272 11.22 34.40 15.57
N PHE A 273 10.98 35.04 14.43
CA PHE A 273 10.12 34.49 13.38
C PHE A 273 10.70 33.22 12.76
N LEU A 274 12.03 33.14 12.56
CA LEU A 274 12.69 31.92 12.11
C LEU A 274 12.48 30.78 13.10
N LEU A 275 12.71 31.03 14.39
CA LEU A 275 12.54 30.02 15.45
C LEU A 275 11.07 29.56 15.56
N ILE A 276 10.11 30.49 15.47
CA ILE A 276 8.68 30.15 15.43
C ILE A 276 8.37 29.29 14.19
N GLY A 277 8.90 29.62 13.03
CA GLY A 277 8.72 28.84 11.81
C GLY A 277 9.24 27.40 11.95
N VAL A 278 10.45 27.25 12.53
CA VAL A 278 11.03 25.94 12.82
C VAL A 278 10.16 25.16 13.83
N ALA A 279 9.69 25.83 14.87
CA ALA A 279 8.82 25.21 15.89
C ALA A 279 7.49 24.75 15.29
N LEU A 280 6.84 25.57 14.45
CA LEU A 280 5.59 25.21 13.76
C LEU A 280 5.79 24.03 12.81
N PHE A 281 6.91 23.98 12.09
CA PHE A 281 7.27 22.82 11.27
C PHE A 281 7.37 21.54 12.10
N GLY A 282 8.02 21.60 13.27
CA GLY A 282 8.12 20.46 14.17
C GLY A 282 6.80 20.00 14.74
N ILE A 283 5.92 20.94 15.10
CA ILE A 283 4.55 20.62 15.52
C ILE A 283 3.78 19.95 14.39
N GLY A 284 3.92 20.42 13.15
CA GLY A 284 3.33 19.80 11.98
C GLY A 284 3.82 18.36 11.77
N LEU A 285 5.13 18.13 11.86
CA LEU A 285 5.72 16.81 11.77
C LEU A 285 5.23 15.88 12.90
N LEU A 286 5.20 16.38 14.15
CA LEU A 286 4.65 15.62 15.28
C LEU A 286 3.18 15.29 15.06
N GLY A 287 2.38 16.24 14.54
CA GLY A 287 0.98 16.04 14.19
C GLY A 287 0.77 14.91 13.18
N GLU A 288 1.66 14.75 12.19
CA GLU A 288 1.63 13.64 11.24
C GLU A 288 1.79 12.28 11.94
N TYR A 289 2.78 12.13 12.85
CA TYR A 289 2.96 10.89 13.60
C TYR A 289 1.80 10.62 14.57
N VAL A 290 1.31 11.64 15.26
CA VAL A 290 0.11 11.51 16.13
C VAL A 290 -1.11 11.11 15.31
N GLY A 291 -1.31 11.68 14.13
CA GLY A 291 -2.38 11.31 13.21
C GLY A 291 -2.31 9.84 12.78
N ARG A 292 -1.11 9.31 12.50
CA ARG A 292 -0.90 7.89 12.18
C ARG A 292 -1.21 6.98 13.37
N ILE A 293 -0.73 7.33 14.57
CA ILE A 293 -1.03 6.60 15.80
C ILE A 293 -2.56 6.59 16.05
N TYR A 294 -3.21 7.75 15.91
CA TYR A 294 -4.67 7.86 16.06
C TYR A 294 -5.42 6.97 15.08
N ALA A 295 -5.01 6.94 13.81
CA ALA A 295 -5.62 6.08 12.80
C ALA A 295 -5.47 4.59 13.15
N GLN A 296 -4.33 4.20 13.71
CA GLN A 296 -4.04 2.81 14.10
C GLN A 296 -4.81 2.38 15.36
N VAL A 297 -4.89 3.25 16.36
CA VAL A 297 -5.58 2.98 17.64
C VAL A 297 -7.10 2.85 17.47
N ARG A 298 -7.68 3.48 16.45
CA ARG A 298 -9.13 3.41 16.19
C ARG A 298 -9.64 2.02 15.83
N GLU A 299 -8.79 1.08 15.42
CA GLU A 299 -9.11 -0.31 15.04
C GLU A 299 -10.33 -0.47 14.11
N ARG A 300 -10.58 0.51 13.25
CA ARG A 300 -11.66 0.42 12.26
C ARG A 300 -11.36 -0.69 11.25
N PRO A 301 -12.35 -1.52 10.87
CA PRO A 301 -12.14 -2.53 9.84
C PRO A 301 -11.69 -1.87 8.54
N ARG A 302 -10.67 -2.46 7.90
CA ARG A 302 -10.09 -1.94 6.64
C ARG A 302 -11.09 -1.96 5.50
N TYR A 303 -11.99 -2.94 5.50
CA TYR A 303 -13.04 -3.15 4.50
C TYR A 303 -14.22 -3.89 5.12
N ILE A 304 -15.35 -3.87 4.42
CA ILE A 304 -16.55 -4.58 4.82
C ILE A 304 -16.99 -5.40 3.62
N VAL A 305 -17.00 -6.70 3.78
CA VAL A 305 -17.45 -7.65 2.76
C VAL A 305 -18.97 -7.72 2.81
N GLU A 306 -19.62 -7.57 1.67
CA GLU A 306 -21.05 -7.75 1.46
C GLU A 306 -21.38 -9.21 1.15
N ALA A 307 -20.64 -9.79 0.18
CA ALA A 307 -20.84 -11.17 -0.25
C ALA A 307 -19.54 -11.79 -0.76
N VAL A 308 -19.46 -13.11 -0.68
CA VAL A 308 -18.41 -13.93 -1.29
C VAL A 308 -19.05 -14.96 -2.20
N LEU A 309 -18.65 -14.99 -3.47
CA LEU A 309 -19.02 -15.99 -4.44
C LEU A 309 -17.89 -17.03 -4.49
N GLU A 310 -18.17 -18.24 -4.09
CA GLU A 310 -17.23 -19.36 -4.17
C GLU A 310 -18.02 -20.66 -4.49
N ALA A 311 -17.38 -21.59 -5.18
CA ALA A 311 -17.94 -22.92 -5.36
C ALA A 311 -17.82 -23.71 -4.06
N ASP A 312 -18.90 -24.31 -3.59
CA ASP A 312 -18.90 -25.24 -2.46
C ASP A 312 -18.12 -26.52 -2.81
N ARG A 313 -17.72 -27.28 -1.77
CA ARG A 313 -16.94 -28.53 -1.90
C ARG A 313 -17.63 -29.60 -2.76
N GLU A 314 -18.93 -29.47 -2.99
CA GLU A 314 -19.75 -30.36 -3.81
C GLU A 314 -20.00 -29.78 -5.23
N GLY A 315 -19.34 -28.65 -5.59
CA GLY A 315 -19.53 -27.98 -6.89
C GLY A 315 -20.81 -27.14 -6.99
N ALA A 316 -21.56 -26.99 -5.90
CA ALA A 316 -22.70 -26.10 -5.86
C ALA A 316 -22.25 -24.64 -5.81
N LEU A 317 -22.85 -23.79 -6.66
CA LEU A 317 -22.62 -22.36 -6.68
C LEU A 317 -23.19 -21.72 -5.39
N GLY A 318 -22.35 -21.28 -4.49
CA GLY A 318 -22.76 -20.64 -3.24
C GLY A 318 -22.48 -19.15 -3.25
N GLU A 319 -23.48 -18.33 -2.98
CA GLU A 319 -23.28 -16.93 -2.56
C GLU A 319 -23.45 -16.88 -1.04
N ARG A 320 -22.34 -16.70 -0.31
CA ARG A 320 -22.39 -16.44 1.14
C ARG A 320 -22.53 -14.93 1.35
N LEU A 321 -23.74 -14.50 1.65
CA LEU A 321 -23.94 -13.17 2.23
C LEU A 321 -23.26 -13.16 3.60
N VAL A 322 -22.28 -12.31 3.78
CA VAL A 322 -21.65 -12.10 5.09
C VAL A 322 -22.66 -11.35 5.95
N GLU A 323 -23.45 -12.08 6.72
CA GLU A 323 -24.48 -11.52 7.58
C GLU A 323 -23.88 -10.56 8.60
N ARG A 324 -23.95 -9.28 8.30
CA ARG A 324 -23.71 -8.18 9.26
C ARG A 324 -24.67 -8.21 10.46
N ARG A 325 -25.76 -8.95 10.39
CA ARG A 325 -26.79 -8.98 11.42
C ARG A 325 -26.41 -9.76 12.68
N ALA A 326 -25.63 -10.79 12.59
CA ALA A 326 -25.35 -11.66 13.75
C ALA A 326 -24.43 -10.98 14.78
N ALA A 327 -23.42 -10.21 14.35
CA ALA A 327 -22.49 -9.58 15.27
C ALA A 327 -23.03 -8.30 15.95
N MET A 328 -23.92 -7.54 15.30
CA MET A 328 -24.56 -6.37 15.92
C MET A 328 -25.73 -6.75 16.86
N LEU A 329 -26.42 -7.85 16.61
CA LEU A 329 -27.52 -8.30 17.45
C LEU A 329 -27.06 -9.07 18.70
N SER A 330 -25.87 -9.70 18.66
CA SER A 330 -25.28 -10.29 19.85
C SER A 330 -24.66 -9.24 20.80
N ALA A 331 -24.11 -8.15 20.26
CA ALA A 331 -23.58 -7.06 21.09
C ALA A 331 -24.69 -6.25 21.79
N ASN A 332 -25.89 -6.16 21.20
CA ASN A 332 -27.01 -5.43 21.80
C ASN A 332 -27.83 -6.24 22.81
N ARG A 333 -27.71 -7.57 22.80
CA ARG A 333 -28.36 -8.44 23.81
C ARG A 333 -27.56 -8.62 25.09
N GLY A 334 -26.29 -8.17 25.10
CA GLY A 334 -25.44 -8.20 26.29
C GLY A 334 -25.61 -6.99 27.23
N SER A 335 -26.31 -5.93 26.80
CA SER A 335 -26.50 -4.72 27.59
C SER A 335 -27.89 -4.59 28.26
N GLU A 336 -28.76 -5.59 28.08
CA GLU A 336 -30.02 -5.66 28.78
C GLU A 336 -30.07 -6.89 29.70
N LYS A 337 -29.43 -6.81 30.85
CA LYS A 337 -29.81 -7.55 32.05
C LYS A 337 -29.78 -6.65 33.26
N PRO A 338 -30.81 -6.79 34.12
CA PRO A 338 -31.24 -5.82 35.11
C PRO A 338 -30.26 -5.62 36.24
#